data_fa1e89a2fc64e07e13d2297b4d3b038e
#
_entry.id   fa1e89a2fc64e07e13d2297b4d3b038e
#
_cell.length_a   1.000
_cell.length_b   1.000
_cell.length_c   1.000
_cell.angle_alpha   90.00
_cell.angle_beta   90.00
_cell.angle_gamma   90.00
#
_symmetry.space_group_name_H-M   'P 1'
#
loop_
_entity.id
_entity.type
_entity.pdbx_description
1 polymer ?
#
loop_
_entity_poly.entity_id
_entity_poly.type
_entity_poly.pdbx_seq_one_letter_code
_entity_poly.pdbx_strand_id
1 'polypeptide(L)'
;EFVVTDGGWISEKYYNDLIDLEDNHFNRLYEYYLTQYNISTIEAKERLFYYKKTTNWAMIPNLVYEVANFISAIVSSSFIQFESKKEADAIRRFRKHADSFIASFKSKEQVDFGKSIHERYSRVKFNAVIKNNNRLSLVNYITGSTDYNFINSIGKTNMNFEIIEKSGMTDFIDKKIALVNDMASGYKMDKIAPY
;
A
#
# COMPACT_ATOMS: atom_id res chain seq x y z
N GLU A 1 11.35 -23.09 31.52
CA GLU A 1 11.49 -22.97 30.07
C GLU A 1 10.29 -23.61 29.38
N PHE A 2 9.66 -22.88 28.43
CA PHE A 2 8.49 -23.35 27.72
C PHE A 2 8.79 -23.33 26.23
N VAL A 3 8.35 -24.36 25.52
CA VAL A 3 8.40 -24.46 24.07
C VAL A 3 6.96 -24.49 23.57
N VAL A 4 6.64 -23.61 22.66
CA VAL A 4 5.30 -23.50 22.05
C VAL A 4 5.41 -23.55 20.53
N THR A 5 4.33 -23.86 19.86
CA THR A 5 4.23 -23.83 18.40
C THR A 5 3.01 -23.03 17.97
N ASP A 6 3.05 -22.46 16.80
CA ASP A 6 1.91 -21.81 16.14
C ASP A 6 0.94 -22.83 15.48
N GLY A 7 1.16 -24.12 15.69
CA GLY A 7 0.39 -25.18 15.04
C GLY A 7 0.67 -25.33 13.55
N GLY A 8 1.80 -24.79 13.08
CA GLY A 8 2.18 -24.83 11.66
C GLY A 8 1.59 -23.69 10.82
N TRP A 9 0.95 -22.70 11.46
CA TRP A 9 0.28 -21.60 10.75
C TRP A 9 1.25 -20.79 9.87
N ILE A 10 2.41 -20.38 10.39
CA ILE A 10 3.44 -19.66 9.62
C ILE A 10 3.95 -20.56 8.50
N SER A 11 4.24 -21.84 8.78
CA SER A 11 4.71 -22.78 7.78
C SER A 11 3.69 -22.96 6.65
N GLU A 12 2.41 -23.09 6.98
CA GLU A 12 1.34 -23.19 6.00
C GLU A 12 1.30 -21.96 5.10
N LYS A 13 1.34 -20.76 5.68
CA LYS A 13 1.29 -19.50 4.93
C LYS A 13 2.54 -19.30 4.07
N TYR A 14 3.71 -19.62 4.60
CA TYR A 14 4.98 -19.56 3.88
C TYR A 14 5.00 -20.50 2.66
N TYR A 15 4.61 -21.76 2.85
CA TYR A 15 4.60 -22.72 1.76
C TYR A 15 3.50 -22.51 0.71
N ASN A 16 2.48 -21.74 1.04
CA ASN A 16 1.41 -21.34 0.12
C ASN A 16 1.64 -19.95 -0.48
N ASP A 17 2.85 -19.41 -0.39
CA ASP A 17 3.24 -18.06 -0.89
C ASP A 17 2.36 -16.91 -0.36
N LEU A 18 1.71 -17.12 0.78
CA LEU A 18 0.86 -16.11 1.42
C LEU A 18 1.65 -15.20 2.39
N ILE A 19 2.79 -15.65 2.85
CA ILE A 19 3.76 -14.91 3.66
C ILE A 19 5.13 -15.07 3.04
N ASP A 20 5.76 -13.97 2.73
CA ASP A 20 7.15 -13.93 2.31
C ASP A 20 8.02 -13.57 3.54
N LEU A 21 8.72 -14.57 4.06
CA LEU A 21 9.67 -14.36 5.17
C LEU A 21 10.92 -13.60 4.71
N GLU A 22 11.18 -13.52 3.41
CA GLU A 22 12.23 -12.68 2.83
C GLU A 22 11.76 -11.24 2.65
N ASP A 23 10.44 -10.97 2.76
CA ASP A 23 9.94 -9.61 2.77
C ASP A 23 10.49 -8.86 3.99
N ASN A 24 11.30 -7.85 3.70
CA ASN A 24 11.95 -7.03 4.71
C ASN A 24 10.96 -6.38 5.71
N HIS A 25 9.71 -6.13 5.32
CA HIS A 25 8.72 -5.52 6.21
C HIS A 25 8.12 -6.54 7.17
N PHE A 26 7.69 -7.70 6.65
CA PHE A 26 7.17 -8.76 7.50
C PHE A 26 8.26 -9.27 8.45
N ASN A 27 9.47 -9.51 7.95
CA ASN A 27 10.58 -9.99 8.76
C ASN A 27 10.95 -9.01 9.89
N ARG A 28 10.97 -7.69 9.62
CA ARG A 28 11.20 -6.67 10.66
C ARG A 28 10.12 -6.68 11.74
N LEU A 29 8.85 -6.85 11.37
CA LEU A 29 7.77 -6.95 12.34
C LEU A 29 7.87 -8.23 13.14
N TYR A 30 8.18 -9.33 12.48
CA TYR A 30 8.37 -10.62 13.11
C TYR A 30 9.49 -10.56 14.15
N GLU A 31 10.68 -10.07 13.79
CA GLU A 31 11.83 -9.86 14.68
C GLU A 31 11.50 -8.88 15.83
N TYR A 32 10.75 -7.82 15.52
CA TYR A 32 10.30 -6.89 16.56
C TYR A 32 9.42 -7.59 17.59
N TYR A 33 8.46 -8.43 17.18
CA TYR A 33 7.60 -9.14 18.12
C TYR A 33 8.35 -10.21 18.90
N LEU A 34 9.27 -10.95 18.29
CA LEU A 34 10.13 -11.86 18.99
C LEU A 34 10.88 -11.16 20.13
N THR A 35 11.43 -9.99 19.84
CA THR A 35 12.15 -9.17 20.83
C THR A 35 11.21 -8.62 21.90
N GLN A 36 10.07 -8.05 21.50
CA GLN A 36 9.11 -7.44 22.43
C GLN A 36 8.56 -8.45 23.44
N TYR A 37 8.28 -9.66 23.00
CA TYR A 37 7.75 -10.71 23.88
C TYR A 37 8.84 -11.58 24.50
N ASN A 38 10.10 -11.27 24.26
CA ASN A 38 11.25 -12.07 24.73
C ASN A 38 11.09 -13.56 24.36
N ILE A 39 10.87 -13.80 23.08
CA ILE A 39 10.67 -15.12 22.50
C ILE A 39 11.82 -15.40 21.52
N SER A 40 12.33 -16.62 21.54
CA SER A 40 13.30 -17.09 20.57
C SER A 40 12.65 -18.11 19.63
N THR A 41 12.96 -18.02 18.35
CA THR A 41 12.57 -19.05 17.39
C THR A 41 13.52 -20.23 17.50
N ILE A 42 12.98 -21.42 17.59
CA ILE A 42 13.72 -22.67 17.47
C ILE A 42 13.43 -23.18 16.06
N GLU A 43 14.46 -23.39 15.27
CA GLU A 43 14.30 -23.95 13.94
C GLU A 43 13.64 -25.33 14.03
N ALA A 44 12.60 -25.53 13.24
CA ALA A 44 11.77 -26.69 13.36
C ALA A 44 12.20 -27.79 12.41
N LYS A 45 12.11 -29.00 12.91
CA LYS A 45 11.95 -30.19 12.08
C LYS A 45 10.49 -30.26 11.62
N GLU A 46 10.25 -30.77 10.39
CA GLU A 46 8.90 -31.08 9.89
C GLU A 46 8.00 -29.89 9.61
N ARG A 47 8.56 -28.77 9.13
CA ARG A 47 7.77 -27.60 8.68
C ARG A 47 6.95 -26.91 9.77
N LEU A 48 7.38 -26.99 11.03
CA LEU A 48 6.75 -26.31 12.15
C LEU A 48 7.75 -25.31 12.78
N PHE A 49 7.28 -24.11 13.06
CA PHE A 49 8.03 -23.16 13.87
C PHE A 49 7.74 -23.38 15.34
N TYR A 50 8.80 -23.54 16.12
CA TYR A 50 8.71 -23.62 17.57
C TYR A 50 9.32 -22.37 18.20
N TYR A 51 8.67 -21.91 19.22
CA TYR A 51 9.07 -20.72 19.96
C TYR A 51 9.45 -21.09 21.37
N LYS A 52 10.53 -20.48 21.86
CA LYS A 52 11.04 -20.70 23.21
C LYS A 52 10.93 -19.42 24.00
N LYS A 53 10.31 -19.50 25.18
CA LYS A 53 10.26 -18.42 26.16
C LYS A 53 10.73 -18.92 27.51
N THR A 54 11.66 -18.19 28.13
CA THR A 54 12.09 -18.42 29.50
C THR A 54 11.35 -17.47 30.43
N THR A 55 10.70 -17.99 31.45
CA THR A 55 9.96 -17.20 32.44
C THR A 55 10.11 -17.83 33.84
N ASN A 56 9.72 -17.11 34.87
CA ASN A 56 9.67 -17.61 36.24
C ASN A 56 8.28 -18.11 36.63
N TRP A 57 8.14 -18.86 37.70
CA TRP A 57 6.89 -19.45 38.15
C TRP A 57 5.78 -18.42 38.43
N ALA A 58 6.15 -17.25 38.95
CA ALA A 58 5.18 -16.20 39.25
C ALA A 58 4.52 -15.60 37.97
N MET A 59 5.18 -15.71 36.82
CA MET A 59 4.71 -15.18 35.57
C MET A 59 3.95 -16.19 34.69
N ILE A 60 3.84 -17.44 35.13
CA ILE A 60 3.13 -18.48 34.35
C ILE A 60 1.68 -18.09 34.01
N PRO A 61 0.89 -17.49 34.92
CA PRO A 61 -0.46 -17.09 34.55
C PRO A 61 -0.54 -16.10 33.38
N ASN A 62 0.48 -15.27 33.23
CA ASN A 62 0.58 -14.29 32.14
C ASN A 62 1.10 -14.90 30.83
N LEU A 63 1.74 -16.06 30.91
CA LEU A 63 2.35 -16.71 29.75
C LEU A 63 1.36 -16.97 28.60
N VAL A 64 0.16 -17.42 28.94
CA VAL A 64 -0.89 -17.71 27.97
C VAL A 64 -1.29 -16.44 27.21
N TYR A 65 -1.46 -15.32 27.92
CA TYR A 65 -1.77 -14.03 27.29
C TYR A 65 -0.64 -13.52 26.43
N GLU A 66 0.61 -13.64 26.88
CA GLU A 66 1.78 -13.22 26.11
C GLU A 66 1.92 -14.01 24.82
N VAL A 67 1.76 -15.34 24.88
CA VAL A 67 1.82 -16.21 23.70
C VAL A 67 0.67 -15.92 22.76
N ALA A 68 -0.55 -15.77 23.26
CA ALA A 68 -1.72 -15.45 22.46
C ALA A 68 -1.56 -14.09 21.75
N ASN A 69 -1.06 -13.08 22.47
CA ASN A 69 -0.79 -11.76 21.89
C ASN A 69 0.31 -11.81 20.84
N PHE A 70 1.37 -12.56 21.07
CA PHE A 70 2.45 -12.78 20.11
C PHE A 70 1.92 -13.41 18.81
N ILE A 71 1.18 -14.52 18.91
CA ILE A 71 0.60 -15.20 17.75
C ILE A 71 -0.38 -14.27 17.02
N SER A 72 -1.25 -13.57 17.76
CA SER A 72 -2.20 -12.62 17.18
C SER A 72 -1.50 -11.48 16.45
N ALA A 73 -0.38 -10.97 16.98
CA ALA A 73 0.41 -9.92 16.34
C ALA A 73 1.02 -10.40 15.01
N ILE A 74 1.58 -11.62 14.97
CA ILE A 74 2.12 -12.21 13.75
C ILE A 74 1.01 -12.41 12.72
N VAL A 75 -0.11 -13.02 13.13
CA VAL A 75 -1.27 -13.25 12.25
C VAL A 75 -1.78 -11.93 11.68
N SER A 76 -1.97 -10.92 12.52
CA SER A 76 -2.43 -9.60 12.08
C SER A 76 -1.45 -8.95 11.11
N SER A 77 -0.15 -9.10 11.33
CA SER A 77 0.89 -8.55 10.45
C SER A 77 0.88 -9.16 9.06
N SER A 78 0.46 -10.42 8.91
CA SER A 78 0.37 -11.08 7.61
C SER A 78 -0.75 -10.53 6.72
N PHE A 79 -1.75 -9.86 7.31
CA PHE A 79 -2.80 -9.18 6.56
C PHE A 79 -2.41 -7.75 6.14
N ILE A 80 -1.28 -7.23 6.66
CA ILE A 80 -0.78 -5.93 6.26
C ILE A 80 -0.05 -6.12 4.93
N GLN A 81 -0.66 -5.67 3.84
CA GLN A 81 -0.01 -5.64 2.54
C GLN A 81 0.98 -4.48 2.51
N PHE A 82 2.25 -4.78 2.64
CA PHE A 82 3.31 -3.82 2.39
C PHE A 82 3.60 -3.78 0.89
N GLU A 83 3.60 -2.58 0.32
CA GLU A 83 4.17 -2.41 -1.01
C GLU A 83 5.66 -2.76 -0.94
N SER A 84 6.10 -3.70 -1.76
CA SER A 84 7.52 -4.01 -1.83
C SER A 84 8.32 -2.75 -2.18
N LYS A 85 9.52 -2.62 -1.67
CA LYS A 85 10.38 -1.46 -1.99
C LYS A 85 10.56 -1.29 -3.50
N LYS A 86 10.63 -2.41 -4.25
CA LYS A 86 10.70 -2.40 -5.71
C LYS A 86 9.45 -1.82 -6.35
N GLU A 87 8.29 -2.12 -5.80
CA GLU A 87 6.98 -1.64 -6.28
C GLU A 87 6.78 -0.17 -5.96
N ALA A 88 7.09 0.25 -4.73
CA ALA A 88 7.07 1.66 -4.36
C ALA A 88 8.03 2.49 -5.25
N ASP A 89 9.21 1.93 -5.58
CA ASP A 89 10.15 2.55 -6.52
C ASP A 89 9.63 2.57 -7.96
N ALA A 90 8.89 1.55 -8.40
CA ALA A 90 8.27 1.52 -9.72
C ALA A 90 7.16 2.57 -9.83
N ILE A 91 6.29 2.67 -8.82
CA ILE A 91 5.25 3.71 -8.74
C ILE A 91 5.88 5.10 -8.72
N ARG A 92 6.95 5.30 -7.93
CA ARG A 92 7.66 6.57 -7.85
C ARG A 92 8.32 6.93 -9.19
N ARG A 93 8.92 5.96 -9.89
CA ARG A 93 9.49 6.16 -11.23
C ARG A 93 8.43 6.54 -12.24
N PHE A 94 7.30 5.83 -12.25
CA PHE A 94 6.18 6.18 -13.12
C PHE A 94 5.71 7.61 -12.89
N ARG A 95 5.46 8.01 -11.64
CA ARG A 95 5.06 9.38 -11.30
C ARG A 95 6.07 10.40 -11.79
N LYS A 96 7.35 10.17 -11.53
CA LYS A 96 8.43 11.05 -11.98
C LYS A 96 8.48 11.18 -13.50
N HIS A 97 8.30 10.08 -14.23
CA HIS A 97 8.26 10.10 -15.70
C HIS A 97 7.04 10.85 -16.19
N ALA A 98 5.86 10.62 -15.61
CA ALA A 98 4.64 11.33 -15.94
C ALA A 98 4.76 12.83 -15.70
N ASP A 99 5.29 13.24 -14.55
CA ASP A 99 5.54 14.64 -14.21
C ASP A 99 6.52 15.28 -15.20
N SER A 100 7.63 14.59 -15.52
CA SER A 100 8.63 15.06 -16.48
C SER A 100 8.05 15.18 -17.90
N PHE A 101 7.22 14.22 -18.28
CA PHE A 101 6.54 14.25 -19.58
C PHE A 101 5.60 15.46 -19.67
N ILE A 102 4.75 15.68 -18.69
CA ILE A 102 3.85 16.84 -18.65
C ILE A 102 4.65 18.14 -18.67
N ALA A 103 5.72 18.22 -17.88
CA ALA A 103 6.59 19.41 -17.81
C ALA A 103 7.37 19.66 -19.10
N SER A 104 7.53 18.67 -19.99
CA SER A 104 8.18 18.86 -21.29
C SER A 104 7.30 19.61 -22.30
N PHE A 105 5.97 19.59 -22.14
CA PHE A 105 5.02 20.25 -23.04
C PHE A 105 4.48 21.56 -22.49
N LYS A 106 4.66 21.82 -21.20
CA LYS A 106 4.08 22.98 -20.51
C LYS A 106 5.12 23.69 -19.66
N SER A 107 5.08 25.00 -19.62
CA SER A 107 5.94 25.80 -18.75
C SER A 107 5.59 25.52 -17.27
N LYS A 108 6.55 25.79 -16.37
CA LYS A 108 6.35 25.63 -14.93
C LYS A 108 5.18 26.47 -14.37
N GLU A 109 4.85 27.57 -15.01
CA GLU A 109 3.76 28.47 -14.62
C GLU A 109 2.38 27.89 -15.02
N GLN A 110 2.38 26.98 -15.98
CA GLN A 110 1.16 26.37 -16.51
C GLN A 110 0.79 25.06 -15.83
N VAL A 111 1.65 24.49 -14.97
CA VAL A 111 1.40 23.21 -14.33
C VAL A 111 1.63 23.30 -12.84
N ASP A 112 0.64 22.87 -12.07
CA ASP A 112 0.73 22.67 -10.63
C ASP A 112 0.66 21.18 -10.32
N PHE A 113 1.68 20.60 -9.70
CA PHE A 113 1.72 19.20 -9.29
C PHE A 113 1.25 19.01 -7.85
N GLY A 114 0.44 17.97 -7.60
CA GLY A 114 0.00 17.56 -6.27
C GLY A 114 -0.93 18.56 -5.57
N LYS A 115 -1.58 19.45 -6.32
CA LYS A 115 -2.41 20.50 -5.76
C LYS A 115 -3.91 20.28 -5.93
N SER A 116 -4.68 20.94 -5.07
CA SER A 116 -6.11 21.11 -5.23
C SER A 116 -6.39 22.33 -6.15
N ILE A 117 -7.53 22.34 -6.81
CA ILE A 117 -7.90 23.45 -7.69
C ILE A 117 -8.50 24.65 -6.95
N HIS A 118 -8.97 24.46 -5.72
CA HIS A 118 -9.58 25.51 -4.90
C HIS A 118 -9.49 25.14 -3.41
N GLU A 119 -9.37 26.14 -2.53
CA GLU A 119 -9.28 25.93 -1.07
C GLU A 119 -10.45 25.16 -0.49
N ARG A 120 -11.68 25.44 -0.96
CA ARG A 120 -12.90 24.71 -0.55
C ARG A 120 -12.81 23.21 -0.78
N TYR A 121 -12.02 22.78 -1.78
CA TYR A 121 -11.79 21.37 -2.15
C TYR A 121 -10.36 20.93 -1.86
N SER A 122 -9.77 21.44 -0.80
CA SER A 122 -8.37 21.18 -0.42
C SER A 122 -8.03 19.70 -0.20
N ARG A 123 -9.05 18.88 0.09
CA ARG A 123 -8.91 17.41 0.21
C ARG A 123 -8.85 16.70 -1.14
N VAL A 124 -9.34 17.32 -2.22
CA VAL A 124 -9.29 16.76 -3.56
C VAL A 124 -8.02 17.25 -4.25
N LYS A 125 -7.02 16.38 -4.31
CA LYS A 125 -5.74 16.68 -4.95
C LYS A 125 -5.61 15.91 -6.26
N PHE A 126 -5.11 16.62 -7.28
CA PHE A 126 -4.77 16.04 -8.57
C PHE A 126 -3.26 15.87 -8.68
N ASN A 127 -2.81 14.84 -9.41
CA ASN A 127 -1.38 14.65 -9.66
C ASN A 127 -0.80 15.81 -10.46
N ALA A 128 -1.54 16.30 -11.46
CA ALA A 128 -1.21 17.56 -12.12
C ALA A 128 -2.48 18.35 -12.45
N VAL A 129 -2.38 19.68 -12.37
CA VAL A 129 -3.38 20.63 -12.82
C VAL A 129 -2.74 21.49 -13.90
N ILE A 130 -3.21 21.38 -15.11
CA ILE A 130 -2.64 22.10 -16.27
C ILE A 130 -3.55 23.28 -16.58
N LYS A 131 -2.97 24.48 -16.61
CA LYS A 131 -3.64 25.72 -16.94
C LYS A 131 -3.61 25.95 -18.45
N ASN A 132 -4.75 25.95 -19.10
CA ASN A 132 -4.93 26.22 -20.52
C ASN A 132 -5.77 27.47 -20.67
N ASN A 133 -5.14 28.64 -20.82
CA ASN A 133 -5.83 29.93 -20.82
C ASN A 133 -6.71 30.08 -19.55
N ASN A 134 -8.03 30.18 -19.70
CA ASN A 134 -8.97 30.31 -18.58
C ASN A 134 -9.58 28.98 -18.13
N ARG A 135 -9.07 27.84 -18.60
CA ARG A 135 -9.57 26.50 -18.24
C ARG A 135 -8.45 25.63 -17.67
N LEU A 136 -8.86 24.62 -16.90
CA LEU A 136 -7.98 23.70 -16.23
C LEU A 136 -8.15 22.29 -16.80
N SER A 137 -7.05 21.62 -17.12
CA SER A 137 -7.07 20.17 -17.35
C SER A 137 -6.57 19.46 -16.10
N LEU A 138 -7.36 18.52 -15.60
CA LEU A 138 -7.10 17.80 -14.36
C LEU A 138 -6.53 16.42 -14.70
N VAL A 139 -5.38 16.09 -14.10
CA VAL A 139 -4.70 14.82 -14.37
C VAL A 139 -4.58 14.02 -13.09
N ASN A 140 -5.06 12.78 -13.13
CA ASN A 140 -4.77 11.78 -12.08
C ASN A 140 -3.99 10.61 -12.66
N TYR A 141 -3.10 10.05 -11.83
CA TYR A 141 -2.31 8.88 -12.19
C TYR A 141 -2.94 7.64 -11.60
N ILE A 142 -3.21 6.66 -12.43
CA ILE A 142 -3.72 5.35 -12.06
C ILE A 142 -2.55 4.37 -12.07
N THR A 143 -2.19 3.86 -10.89
CA THR A 143 -1.13 2.88 -10.71
C THR A 143 -1.37 2.09 -9.44
N GLY A 144 -0.78 0.90 -9.34
CA GLY A 144 -0.87 0.05 -8.16
C GLY A 144 -0.01 -1.19 -8.33
N SER A 145 0.57 -1.66 -7.25
CA SER A 145 1.40 -2.86 -7.21
C SER A 145 0.57 -4.15 -7.21
N THR A 146 -0.67 -4.06 -6.74
CA THR A 146 -1.63 -5.16 -6.72
C THR A 146 -2.91 -4.75 -7.42
N ASP A 147 -3.72 -5.74 -7.83
CA ASP A 147 -5.07 -5.52 -8.37
C ASP A 147 -5.89 -4.60 -7.47
N TYR A 148 -5.85 -4.83 -6.16
CA TYR A 148 -6.59 -4.03 -5.19
C TYR A 148 -6.14 -2.56 -5.18
N ASN A 149 -4.83 -2.32 -5.12
CA ASN A 149 -4.28 -0.96 -5.12
C ASN A 149 -4.56 -0.24 -6.44
N PHE A 150 -4.53 -0.97 -7.54
CA PHE A 150 -4.84 -0.43 -8.86
C PHE A 150 -6.32 -0.03 -8.97
N ILE A 151 -7.25 -0.90 -8.54
CA ILE A 151 -8.70 -0.61 -8.52
C ILE A 151 -9.00 0.55 -7.57
N ASN A 152 -8.37 0.62 -6.41
CA ASN A 152 -8.52 1.76 -5.49
C ASN A 152 -8.04 3.07 -6.13
N SER A 153 -6.96 3.02 -6.93
CA SER A 153 -6.47 4.18 -7.67
C SER A 153 -7.48 4.67 -8.72
N ILE A 154 -8.15 3.74 -9.41
CA ILE A 154 -9.26 4.05 -10.33
C ILE A 154 -10.42 4.69 -9.56
N GLY A 155 -10.89 4.04 -8.50
CA GLY A 155 -12.01 4.53 -7.69
C GLY A 155 -11.76 5.93 -7.13
N LYS A 156 -10.54 6.18 -6.62
CA LYS A 156 -10.14 7.51 -6.14
C LYS A 156 -10.12 8.55 -7.27
N THR A 157 -9.65 8.16 -8.44
CA THR A 157 -9.63 9.06 -9.62
C THR A 157 -11.03 9.46 -10.03
N ASN A 158 -11.95 8.49 -10.12
CA ASN A 158 -13.35 8.74 -10.47
C ASN A 158 -14.04 9.61 -9.42
N MET A 159 -13.84 9.29 -8.13
CA MET A 159 -14.40 10.08 -7.03
C MET A 159 -13.92 11.55 -7.09
N ASN A 160 -12.64 11.78 -7.37
CA ASN A 160 -12.10 13.11 -7.48
C ASN A 160 -12.76 13.87 -8.64
N PHE A 161 -12.94 13.24 -9.79
CA PHE A 161 -13.60 13.85 -10.95
C PHE A 161 -15.08 14.14 -10.70
N GLU A 162 -15.80 13.21 -10.06
CA GLU A 162 -17.19 13.42 -9.68
C GLU A 162 -17.40 14.57 -8.69
N ILE A 163 -16.52 14.71 -7.68
CA ILE A 163 -16.61 15.82 -6.74
C ILE A 163 -16.50 17.16 -7.47
N ILE A 164 -15.62 17.24 -8.45
CA ILE A 164 -15.47 18.46 -9.23
C ILE A 164 -16.68 18.71 -10.14
N GLU A 165 -17.25 17.70 -10.77
CA GLU A 165 -18.47 17.82 -11.56
C GLU A 165 -19.64 18.35 -10.74
N LYS A 166 -19.80 17.80 -9.52
CA LYS A 166 -20.88 18.22 -8.60
C LYS A 166 -20.59 19.57 -7.91
N SER A 167 -19.39 20.13 -8.07
CA SER A 167 -18.99 21.38 -7.43
C SER A 167 -19.46 22.65 -8.13
N GLY A 168 -20.03 22.54 -9.34
CA GLY A 168 -20.36 23.68 -10.19
C GLY A 168 -19.15 24.36 -10.86
N MET A 169 -17.97 23.73 -10.80
CA MET A 169 -16.75 24.25 -11.43
C MET A 169 -16.51 23.70 -12.85
N THR A 170 -17.47 22.98 -13.40
CA THR A 170 -17.39 22.32 -14.71
C THR A 170 -17.02 23.28 -15.85
N ASP A 171 -17.49 24.50 -15.80
CA ASP A 171 -17.22 25.52 -16.86
C ASP A 171 -15.73 25.92 -16.90
N PHE A 172 -15.03 25.75 -15.82
CA PHE A 172 -13.58 26.01 -15.73
C PHE A 172 -12.72 24.80 -16.08
N ILE A 173 -13.33 23.62 -16.28
CA ILE A 173 -12.61 22.40 -16.60
C ILE A 173 -12.63 22.16 -18.11
N ASP A 174 -11.44 22.03 -18.68
CA ASP A 174 -11.25 21.67 -20.08
C ASP A 174 -11.27 20.15 -20.27
N LYS A 175 -10.42 19.45 -19.52
CA LYS A 175 -10.28 18.00 -19.62
C LYS A 175 -10.06 17.34 -18.26
N LYS A 176 -10.58 16.13 -18.12
CA LYS A 176 -10.28 15.19 -17.06
C LYS A 176 -9.47 14.04 -17.67
N ILE A 177 -8.25 13.84 -17.20
CA ILE A 177 -7.28 12.91 -17.79
C ILE A 177 -6.88 11.90 -16.72
N ALA A 178 -7.12 10.64 -17.00
CA ALA A 178 -6.57 9.54 -16.23
C ALA A 178 -5.34 8.98 -16.96
N LEU A 179 -4.16 9.16 -16.38
CA LEU A 179 -2.93 8.61 -16.93
C LEU A 179 -2.64 7.26 -16.27
N VAL A 180 -2.71 6.21 -17.06
CA VAL A 180 -2.63 4.83 -16.57
C VAL A 180 -1.22 4.30 -16.71
N ASN A 181 -0.71 3.66 -15.63
CA ASN A 181 0.52 2.90 -15.69
C ASN A 181 0.21 1.47 -16.15
N ASP A 182 0.35 1.21 -17.44
CA ASP A 182 0.14 -0.09 -18.07
C ASP A 182 1.22 -1.13 -17.75
N MET A 183 2.35 -0.67 -17.19
CA MET A 183 3.44 -1.52 -16.70
C MET A 183 3.29 -1.88 -15.22
N ALA A 184 2.24 -1.41 -14.55
CA ALA A 184 2.00 -1.74 -13.15
C ALA A 184 1.57 -3.20 -12.98
N SER A 185 2.05 -3.88 -11.94
CA SER A 185 1.71 -5.29 -11.67
C SER A 185 0.20 -5.51 -11.48
N GLY A 186 -0.49 -4.52 -10.96
CA GLY A 186 -1.96 -4.55 -10.79
C GLY A 186 -2.76 -4.14 -12.02
N TYR A 187 -2.10 -3.84 -13.15
CA TYR A 187 -2.79 -3.43 -14.37
C TYR A 187 -3.54 -4.59 -15.01
N LYS A 188 -4.83 -4.38 -15.27
CA LYS A 188 -5.67 -5.29 -16.09
C LYS A 188 -6.60 -4.45 -16.96
N MET A 189 -6.51 -4.64 -18.26
CA MET A 189 -7.24 -3.84 -19.24
C MET A 189 -8.76 -4.02 -19.14
N ASP A 190 -9.23 -5.21 -18.81
CA ASP A 190 -10.63 -5.55 -18.59
C ASP A 190 -11.28 -4.78 -17.42
N LYS A 191 -10.48 -4.33 -16.48
CA LYS A 191 -10.94 -3.55 -15.32
C LYS A 191 -10.99 -2.03 -15.58
N ILE A 192 -10.39 -1.57 -16.67
CA ILE A 192 -10.36 -0.15 -17.05
C ILE A 192 -11.41 0.17 -18.11
N ALA A 193 -11.71 -0.77 -18.98
CA ALA A 193 -12.64 -0.58 -20.09
C ALA A 193 -14.06 -0.10 -19.73
N PRO A 194 -14.59 -0.32 -18.50
CA PRO A 194 -15.87 0.24 -18.08
C PRO A 194 -15.83 1.72 -17.66
N TYR A 195 -14.66 2.34 -17.58
CA TYR A 195 -14.44 3.71 -17.09
C TYR A 195 -13.84 4.62 -18.18
#